data_d1dee75377e936ce1a5cf6b49fae76fa
#
_entry.id   d1dee75377e936ce1a5cf6b49fae76fa
#
_cell.length_a   1.000
_cell.length_b   1.000
_cell.length_c   1.000
_cell.angle_alpha   90.00
_cell.angle_beta   90.00
_cell.angle_gamma   90.00
#
_symmetry.space_group_name_H-M   'P 1'
#
loop_
_entity.id
_entity.type
_entity.pdbx_description
1 polymer ?
#
loop_
_entity_poly.entity_id
_entity_poly.type
_entity_poly.pdbx_seq_one_letter_code
_entity_poly.pdbx_strand_id
1 'polypeptide(L)'
;VIISIIMRQLARHQEDLGFLSRNLRLPQRLILTVFGTGMGVLFASAPTPWQAAPSWRANFEHFFLIVMIFAAAYGMTGVIRTVEDAVLARKKNARETPQFRRIRTQMQVIARVLIGVVWIGATAGALLTFDQFRAIGTSLLASAGLVSLVAGLAAQSSLTNVFAGLQIAFTGSLRVGDIVV
;
A
#
# COMPACT_ATOMS: atom_id res chain seq x y z
N VAL A 1 -9.58 12.30 10.27
CA VAL A 1 -9.26 13.42 11.17
C VAL A 1 -7.83 13.29 11.71
N ILE A 2 -7.44 12.14 12.32
CA ILE A 2 -6.08 11.95 12.90
C ILE A 2 -5.01 11.98 11.80
N ILE A 3 -5.22 11.31 10.67
CA ILE A 3 -4.30 11.31 9.53
C ILE A 3 -4.16 12.72 8.92
N SER A 4 -5.23 13.51 8.87
CA SER A 4 -5.16 14.89 8.38
C SER A 4 -4.42 15.84 9.33
N ILE A 5 -4.43 15.56 10.64
CA ILE A 5 -3.70 16.33 11.66
C ILE A 5 -2.21 15.99 11.59
N ILE A 6 -1.85 14.71 11.49
CA ILE A 6 -0.47 14.26 11.31
C ILE A 6 0.11 14.80 10.00
N MET A 7 -0.67 14.76 8.92
CA MET A 7 -0.28 15.32 7.63
C MET A 7 -0.12 16.85 7.66
N ARG A 8 -0.95 17.57 8.45
CA ARG A 8 -0.81 19.01 8.64
C ARG A 8 0.42 19.39 9.47
N GLN A 9 0.79 18.57 10.43
CA GLN A 9 1.99 18.77 11.26
C GLN A 9 3.28 18.51 10.46
N LEU A 10 3.28 17.47 9.61
CA LEU A 10 4.36 17.20 8.65
C LEU A 10 4.45 18.26 7.55
N ALA A 11 3.31 18.82 7.10
CA ALA A 11 3.26 19.86 6.08
C ALA A 11 3.79 21.23 6.54
N ARG A 12 3.80 21.52 7.84
CA ARG A 12 4.38 22.75 8.36
C ARG A 12 5.91 22.83 8.27
N HIS A 13 6.56 21.70 7.97
CA HIS A 13 8.03 21.65 7.94
C HIS A 13 8.63 21.66 6.53
N GLN A 14 7.82 21.56 5.46
CA GLN A 14 8.32 21.65 4.07
C GLN A 14 7.24 22.15 3.12
N GLU A 15 7.53 23.22 2.39
CA GLU A 15 6.67 23.85 1.36
C GLU A 15 6.37 22.95 0.13
N ASP A 16 6.89 21.71 0.09
CA ASP A 16 6.85 20.80 -1.07
C ASP A 16 5.79 19.69 -1.00
N LEU A 17 4.87 19.69 -0.02
CA LEU A 17 3.93 18.58 0.18
C LEU A 17 2.60 18.68 -0.59
N GLY A 18 2.48 19.61 -1.55
CA GLY A 18 1.29 19.74 -2.40
C GLY A 18 0.97 18.49 -3.24
N PHE A 19 1.98 17.68 -3.60
CA PHE A 19 1.80 16.44 -4.35
C PHE A 19 1.26 15.27 -3.50
N LEU A 20 1.61 15.21 -2.20
CA LEU A 20 1.06 14.21 -1.27
C LEU A 20 -0.48 14.30 -1.19
N SER A 21 -1.01 15.53 -1.19
CA SER A 21 -2.44 15.74 -1.10
C SER A 21 -3.19 15.38 -2.38
N ARG A 22 -2.54 15.42 -3.54
CA ARG A 22 -3.21 15.20 -4.84
C ARG A 22 -3.51 13.75 -5.13
N ASN A 23 -2.55 12.85 -4.86
CA ASN A 23 -2.69 11.43 -5.16
C ASN A 23 -3.49 10.66 -4.09
N LEU A 24 -3.55 11.17 -2.86
CA LEU A 24 -4.27 10.53 -1.75
C LEU A 24 -5.69 11.06 -1.54
N ARG A 25 -6.01 12.28 -1.99
CA ARG A 25 -7.34 12.88 -1.75
C ARG A 25 -8.48 12.10 -2.40
N LEU A 26 -8.30 11.64 -3.64
CA LEU A 26 -9.33 10.89 -4.35
C LEU A 26 -9.55 9.49 -3.73
N PRO A 27 -8.51 8.62 -3.57
CA PRO A 27 -8.73 7.32 -2.96
C PRO A 27 -9.25 7.42 -1.53
N GLN A 28 -8.75 8.36 -0.73
CA GLN A 28 -9.23 8.55 0.65
C GLN A 28 -10.71 8.96 0.70
N ARG A 29 -11.14 9.88 -0.16
CA ARG A 29 -12.56 10.28 -0.23
C ARG A 29 -13.45 9.12 -0.67
N LEU A 30 -13.04 8.38 -1.70
CA LEU A 30 -13.79 7.22 -2.19
C LEU A 30 -13.90 6.13 -1.11
N ILE A 31 -12.81 5.79 -0.43
CA ILE A 31 -12.85 4.80 0.65
C ILE A 31 -13.78 5.26 1.77
N LEU A 32 -13.66 6.51 2.21
CA LEU A 32 -14.50 7.04 3.30
C LEU A 32 -15.99 7.12 2.91
N THR A 33 -16.30 7.53 1.68
CA THR A 33 -17.70 7.60 1.22
C THR A 33 -18.29 6.20 1.05
N VAL A 34 -17.58 5.27 0.43
CA VAL A 34 -18.03 3.88 0.25
C VAL A 34 -18.19 3.20 1.60
N PHE A 35 -17.19 3.35 2.49
CA PHE A 35 -17.25 2.78 3.83
C PHE A 35 -18.40 3.37 4.65
N GLY A 36 -18.55 4.70 4.66
CA GLY A 36 -19.58 5.39 5.43
C GLY A 36 -20.99 5.06 4.94
N THR A 37 -21.21 5.07 3.62
CA THR A 37 -22.52 4.73 3.05
C THR A 37 -22.84 3.24 3.22
N GLY A 38 -21.88 2.35 2.96
CA GLY A 38 -22.09 0.90 3.14
C GLY A 38 -22.35 0.53 4.58
N MET A 39 -21.56 1.09 5.52
CA MET A 39 -21.77 0.85 6.95
C MET A 39 -23.11 1.43 7.44
N GLY A 40 -23.52 2.60 6.91
CA GLY A 40 -24.84 3.19 7.19
C GLY A 40 -25.98 2.29 6.76
N VAL A 41 -25.92 1.70 5.57
CA VAL A 41 -26.92 0.76 5.07
C VAL A 41 -26.95 -0.53 5.91
N LEU A 42 -25.78 -1.07 6.26
CA LEU A 42 -25.68 -2.26 7.11
C LEU A 42 -26.25 -2.02 8.51
N PHE A 43 -26.00 -0.87 9.08
CA PHE A 43 -26.52 -0.49 10.39
C PHE A 43 -28.03 -0.27 10.34
N ALA A 44 -28.54 0.45 9.32
CA ALA A 44 -29.96 0.72 9.15
C ALA A 44 -30.78 -0.55 8.85
N SER A 45 -30.17 -1.56 8.22
CA SER A 45 -30.80 -2.87 7.91
C SER A 45 -30.49 -3.95 8.94
N ALA A 46 -29.94 -3.59 10.11
CA ALA A 46 -29.61 -4.56 11.15
C ALA A 46 -30.90 -5.25 11.67
N PRO A 47 -30.87 -6.56 11.90
CA PRO A 47 -32.00 -7.27 12.47
C PRO A 47 -32.31 -6.71 13.86
N THR A 48 -33.60 -6.47 14.11
CA THR A 48 -34.08 -6.07 15.44
C THR A 48 -34.87 -7.25 16.06
N PRO A 49 -35.11 -7.25 17.38
CA PRO A 49 -35.90 -8.31 18.01
C PRO A 49 -37.28 -8.52 17.39
N TRP A 50 -37.78 -7.53 16.65
CA TRP A 50 -39.11 -7.49 16.05
C TRP A 50 -39.14 -7.67 14.53
N GLN A 51 -37.96 -7.58 13.86
CA GLN A 51 -37.86 -7.66 12.42
C GLN A 51 -36.67 -8.50 12.00
N ALA A 52 -36.92 -9.52 11.16
CA ALA A 52 -35.84 -10.28 10.52
C ALA A 52 -35.06 -9.42 9.53
N ALA A 53 -33.81 -9.77 9.32
CA ALA A 53 -32.97 -9.09 8.31
C ALA A 53 -33.62 -9.23 6.90
N PRO A 54 -33.59 -8.17 6.07
CA PRO A 54 -34.05 -8.23 4.69
C PRO A 54 -33.26 -9.29 3.90
N SER A 55 -33.95 -10.00 2.98
CA SER A 55 -33.31 -11.05 2.15
C SER A 55 -32.16 -10.57 1.29
N TRP A 56 -32.14 -9.30 0.90
CA TRP A 56 -31.08 -8.68 0.09
C TRP A 56 -29.81 -8.36 0.89
N ARG A 57 -29.88 -8.36 2.23
CA ARG A 57 -28.79 -7.94 3.10
C ARG A 57 -27.53 -8.79 2.91
N ALA A 58 -27.68 -10.10 2.84
CA ALA A 58 -26.53 -11.00 2.64
C ALA A 58 -25.79 -10.73 1.32
N ASN A 59 -26.54 -10.50 0.24
CA ASN A 59 -25.96 -10.15 -1.05
C ASN A 59 -25.30 -8.77 -1.02
N PHE A 60 -25.87 -7.81 -0.28
CA PHE A 60 -25.28 -6.48 -0.11
C PHE A 60 -23.99 -6.54 0.72
N GLU A 61 -23.96 -7.29 1.81
CA GLU A 61 -22.76 -7.51 2.64
C GLU A 61 -21.62 -8.07 1.80
N HIS A 62 -21.91 -9.08 0.99
CA HIS A 62 -20.95 -9.69 0.09
C HIS A 62 -20.44 -8.71 -0.96
N PHE A 63 -21.33 -7.99 -1.65
CA PHE A 63 -20.97 -6.97 -2.62
C PHE A 63 -20.14 -5.84 -1.97
N PHE A 64 -20.55 -5.37 -0.80
CA PHE A 64 -19.84 -4.34 -0.06
C PHE A 64 -18.42 -4.77 0.32
N LEU A 65 -18.24 -6.03 0.75
CA LEU A 65 -16.93 -6.57 1.06
C LEU A 65 -15.99 -6.57 -0.17
N ILE A 66 -16.50 -6.99 -1.33
CA ILE A 66 -15.72 -6.96 -2.58
C ILE A 66 -15.34 -5.54 -2.94
N VAL A 67 -16.27 -4.60 -2.88
CA VAL A 67 -16.00 -3.18 -3.15
C VAL A 67 -14.95 -2.62 -2.19
N MET A 68 -14.99 -3.00 -0.91
CA MET A 68 -14.00 -2.59 0.08
C MET A 68 -12.61 -3.16 -0.19
N ILE A 69 -12.49 -4.41 -0.65
CA ILE A 69 -11.21 -5.01 -1.06
C ILE A 69 -10.58 -4.18 -2.20
N PHE A 70 -11.35 -3.87 -3.24
CA PHE A 70 -10.86 -3.08 -4.36
C PHE A 70 -10.60 -1.61 -3.99
N ALA A 71 -11.42 -1.04 -3.11
CA ALA A 71 -11.19 0.32 -2.60
C ALA A 71 -9.88 0.39 -1.79
N ALA A 72 -9.60 -0.62 -0.96
CA ALA A 72 -8.34 -0.74 -0.23
C ALA A 72 -7.14 -0.88 -1.18
N ALA A 73 -7.24 -1.71 -2.21
CA ALA A 73 -6.20 -1.87 -3.25
C ALA A 73 -5.95 -0.55 -3.99
N TYR A 74 -7.01 0.18 -4.32
CA TYR A 74 -6.90 1.51 -4.94
C TYR A 74 -6.22 2.52 -4.01
N GLY A 75 -6.55 2.51 -2.72
CA GLY A 75 -5.89 3.32 -1.70
C GLY A 75 -4.39 3.00 -1.59
N MET A 76 -4.03 1.71 -1.57
CA MET A 76 -2.63 1.27 -1.55
C MET A 76 -1.88 1.72 -2.81
N THR A 77 -2.51 1.66 -3.99
CA THR A 77 -1.95 2.22 -5.23
C THR A 77 -1.66 3.72 -5.10
N GLY A 78 -2.55 4.48 -4.45
CA GLY A 78 -2.35 5.89 -4.14
C GLY A 78 -1.13 6.14 -3.24
N VAL A 79 -0.94 5.30 -2.24
CA VAL A 79 0.24 5.37 -1.35
C VAL A 79 1.52 5.09 -2.13
N ILE A 80 1.57 4.02 -2.94
CA ILE A 80 2.74 3.65 -3.75
C ILE A 80 3.13 4.81 -4.67
N ARG A 81 2.18 5.40 -5.39
CA ARG A 81 2.42 6.56 -6.27
C ARG A 81 2.89 7.79 -5.51
N THR A 82 2.36 8.01 -4.31
CA THR A 82 2.79 9.13 -3.47
C THR A 82 4.25 8.98 -3.03
N VAL A 83 4.66 7.77 -2.66
CA VAL A 83 6.06 7.47 -2.32
C VAL A 83 6.97 7.66 -3.55
N GLU A 84 6.56 7.18 -4.73
CA GLU A 84 7.27 7.41 -5.99
C GLU A 84 7.48 8.90 -6.24
N ASP A 85 6.42 9.70 -6.19
CA ASP A 85 6.47 11.15 -6.40
C ASP A 85 7.34 11.84 -5.34
N ALA A 86 7.28 11.41 -4.08
CA ALA A 86 8.09 11.97 -2.99
C ALA A 86 9.59 11.74 -3.21
N VAL A 87 9.99 10.53 -3.63
CA VAL A 87 11.38 10.21 -3.92
C VAL A 87 11.90 11.02 -5.11
N LEU A 88 11.07 11.17 -6.15
CA LEU A 88 11.43 11.95 -7.34
C LEU A 88 11.49 13.47 -7.07
N ALA A 89 10.60 13.99 -6.20
CA ALA A 89 10.56 15.41 -5.84
C ALA A 89 11.83 15.86 -5.11
N ARG A 90 12.40 15.03 -4.23
CA ARG A 90 13.65 15.33 -3.50
C ARG A 90 14.85 15.60 -4.42
N LYS A 91 14.81 15.11 -5.67
CA LYS A 91 15.89 15.29 -6.66
C LYS A 91 15.52 16.30 -7.75
N LYS A 92 14.62 17.25 -7.46
CA LYS A 92 14.10 18.22 -8.42
C LYS A 92 15.19 19.04 -9.12
N ASN A 93 16.29 19.37 -8.41
CA ASN A 93 17.42 20.13 -8.95
C ASN A 93 18.35 19.31 -9.87
N ALA A 94 18.15 17.99 -9.97
CA ALA A 94 18.96 17.07 -10.77
C ALA A 94 18.23 16.53 -12.02
N ARG A 95 17.12 17.16 -12.42
CA ARG A 95 16.22 16.65 -13.49
C ARG A 95 16.88 16.47 -14.86
N GLU A 96 17.96 17.16 -15.12
CA GLU A 96 18.67 17.11 -16.43
C GLU A 96 19.82 16.11 -16.46
N THR A 97 20.14 15.45 -15.33
CA THR A 97 21.28 14.53 -15.29
C THR A 97 20.88 13.12 -15.77
N PRO A 98 21.78 12.39 -16.48
CA PRO A 98 21.56 11.00 -16.88
C PRO A 98 21.25 10.08 -15.68
N GLN A 99 21.83 10.37 -14.52
CA GLN A 99 21.59 9.64 -13.27
C GLN A 99 20.14 9.78 -12.79
N PHE A 100 19.52 10.94 -12.93
CA PHE A 100 18.12 11.15 -12.56
C PHE A 100 17.16 10.31 -13.44
N ARG A 101 17.43 10.24 -14.75
CA ARG A 101 16.63 9.41 -15.67
C ARG A 101 16.65 7.94 -15.26
N ARG A 102 17.83 7.42 -14.91
CA ARG A 102 18.00 6.04 -14.45
C ARG A 102 17.20 5.76 -13.16
N ILE A 103 17.31 6.63 -12.16
CA ILE A 103 16.58 6.49 -10.88
C ILE A 103 15.07 6.56 -11.13
N ARG A 104 14.61 7.48 -11.96
CA ARG A 104 13.18 7.60 -12.31
C ARG A 104 12.65 6.31 -12.92
N THR A 105 13.35 5.73 -13.89
CA THR A 105 12.94 4.47 -14.54
C THR A 105 12.90 3.33 -13.52
N GLN A 106 13.89 3.21 -12.66
CA GLN A 106 13.94 2.19 -11.61
C GLN A 106 12.74 2.33 -10.65
N MET A 107 12.44 3.55 -10.17
CA MET A 107 11.29 3.79 -9.30
C MET A 107 9.97 3.48 -9.98
N GLN A 108 9.80 3.85 -11.25
CA GLN A 108 8.60 3.53 -12.01
C GLN A 108 8.39 2.02 -12.19
N VAL A 109 9.47 1.27 -12.45
CA VAL A 109 9.38 -0.18 -12.58
C VAL A 109 8.98 -0.81 -11.24
N ILE A 110 9.62 -0.42 -10.14
CA ILE A 110 9.30 -0.90 -8.80
C ILE A 110 7.84 -0.58 -8.45
N ALA A 111 7.40 0.66 -8.67
CA ALA A 111 6.03 1.07 -8.40
C ALA A 111 5.01 0.26 -9.21
N ARG A 112 5.27 0.00 -10.50
CA ARG A 112 4.38 -0.83 -11.35
C ARG A 112 4.31 -2.26 -10.86
N VAL A 113 5.43 -2.86 -10.48
CA VAL A 113 5.46 -4.23 -9.93
C VAL A 113 4.67 -4.31 -8.63
N LEU A 114 4.89 -3.36 -7.71
CA LEU A 114 4.16 -3.31 -6.44
C LEU A 114 2.65 -3.13 -6.66
N ILE A 115 2.25 -2.25 -7.58
CA ILE A 115 0.84 -2.05 -7.95
C ILE A 115 0.26 -3.34 -8.52
N GLY A 116 0.98 -4.04 -9.39
CA GLY A 116 0.57 -5.33 -9.93
C GLY A 116 0.31 -6.36 -8.84
N VAL A 117 1.24 -6.49 -7.87
CA VAL A 117 1.10 -7.40 -6.71
C VAL A 117 -0.14 -7.05 -5.89
N VAL A 118 -0.38 -5.76 -5.61
CA VAL A 118 -1.57 -5.30 -4.87
C VAL A 118 -2.86 -5.70 -5.60
N TRP A 119 -2.95 -5.51 -6.92
CA TRP A 119 -4.14 -5.85 -7.69
C TRP A 119 -4.36 -7.37 -7.82
N ILE A 120 -3.29 -8.15 -7.97
CA ILE A 120 -3.37 -9.62 -7.95
C ILE A 120 -3.87 -10.09 -6.58
N GLY A 121 -3.33 -9.55 -5.48
CA GLY A 121 -3.78 -9.86 -4.13
C GLY A 121 -5.24 -9.47 -3.87
N ALA A 122 -5.67 -8.31 -4.35
CA ALA A 122 -7.07 -7.87 -4.24
C ALA A 122 -8.01 -8.79 -5.03
N THR A 123 -7.62 -9.19 -6.23
CA THR A 123 -8.41 -10.12 -7.06
C THR A 123 -8.49 -11.50 -6.40
N ALA A 124 -7.37 -12.03 -5.90
CA ALA A 124 -7.36 -13.29 -5.17
C ALA A 124 -8.24 -13.21 -3.91
N GLY A 125 -8.13 -12.11 -3.15
CA GLY A 125 -8.96 -11.87 -1.97
C GLY A 125 -10.45 -11.78 -2.31
N ALA A 126 -10.82 -11.12 -3.41
CA ALA A 126 -12.20 -11.07 -3.89
C ALA A 126 -12.71 -12.47 -4.31
N LEU A 127 -11.89 -13.28 -4.99
CA LEU A 127 -12.23 -14.65 -5.36
C LEU A 127 -12.47 -15.54 -4.14
N LEU A 128 -11.77 -15.33 -3.04
CA LEU A 128 -11.96 -16.08 -1.79
C LEU A 128 -13.34 -15.86 -1.17
N THR A 129 -14.02 -14.76 -1.50
CA THR A 129 -15.36 -14.45 -0.98
C THR A 129 -16.44 -15.31 -1.64
N PHE A 130 -16.14 -15.95 -2.78
CA PHE A 130 -17.05 -16.85 -3.48
C PHE A 130 -16.67 -18.30 -3.24
N ASP A 131 -17.57 -19.12 -2.73
CA ASP A 131 -17.29 -20.53 -2.45
C ASP A 131 -16.84 -21.30 -3.70
N GLN A 132 -17.43 -20.98 -4.86
CA GLN A 132 -17.09 -21.62 -6.14
C GLN A 132 -15.66 -21.31 -6.62
N PHE A 133 -15.12 -20.14 -6.29
CA PHE A 133 -13.81 -19.68 -6.73
C PHE A 133 -12.74 -19.71 -5.62
N ARG A 134 -13.10 -20.20 -4.44
CA ARG A 134 -12.20 -20.25 -3.28
C ARG A 134 -10.92 -21.02 -3.57
N ALA A 135 -11.01 -22.13 -4.29
CA ALA A 135 -9.84 -22.91 -4.69
C ALA A 135 -8.88 -22.11 -5.56
N ILE A 136 -9.40 -21.31 -6.49
CA ILE A 136 -8.59 -20.44 -7.36
C ILE A 136 -7.94 -19.33 -6.54
N GLY A 137 -8.70 -18.66 -5.67
CA GLY A 137 -8.18 -17.61 -4.79
C GLY A 137 -7.06 -18.10 -3.87
N THR A 138 -7.23 -19.27 -3.25
CA THR A 138 -6.20 -19.88 -2.39
C THR A 138 -4.95 -20.28 -3.19
N SER A 139 -5.11 -20.82 -4.40
CA SER A 139 -4.01 -21.16 -5.27
C SER A 139 -3.19 -19.93 -5.68
N LEU A 140 -3.86 -18.82 -6.01
CA LEU A 140 -3.19 -17.54 -6.30
C LEU A 140 -2.38 -17.01 -5.10
N LEU A 141 -2.97 -17.04 -3.90
CA LEU A 141 -2.27 -16.61 -2.69
C LEU A 141 -1.10 -17.53 -2.33
N ALA A 142 -1.27 -18.85 -2.47
CA ALA A 142 -0.20 -19.81 -2.25
C ALA A 142 0.96 -19.58 -3.23
N SER A 143 0.66 -19.35 -4.52
CA SER A 143 1.66 -19.01 -5.53
C SER A 143 2.38 -17.70 -5.22
N ALA A 144 1.65 -16.67 -4.78
CA ALA A 144 2.24 -15.39 -4.36
C ALA A 144 3.14 -15.55 -3.13
N GLY A 145 2.76 -16.42 -2.17
CA GLY A 145 3.58 -16.78 -1.02
C GLY A 145 4.89 -17.45 -1.42
N LEU A 146 4.82 -18.41 -2.36
CA LEU A 146 6.01 -19.09 -2.88
C LEU A 146 6.94 -18.10 -3.61
N VAL A 147 6.40 -17.24 -4.47
CA VAL A 147 7.18 -16.18 -5.15
C VAL A 147 7.83 -15.24 -4.12
N SER A 148 7.11 -14.85 -3.05
CA SER A 148 7.64 -14.02 -1.98
C SER A 148 8.79 -14.70 -1.22
N LEU A 149 8.67 -16.01 -0.97
CA LEU A 149 9.73 -16.81 -0.34
C LEU A 149 10.99 -16.82 -1.21
N VAL A 150 10.85 -17.13 -2.50
CA VAL A 150 11.98 -17.16 -3.45
C VAL A 150 12.62 -15.77 -3.57
N ALA A 151 11.82 -14.71 -3.69
CA ALA A 151 12.31 -13.35 -3.74
C ALA A 151 13.03 -12.94 -2.44
N GLY A 152 12.50 -13.36 -1.27
CA GLY A 152 13.13 -13.13 0.03
C GLY A 152 14.49 -13.81 0.15
N LEU A 153 14.59 -15.08 -0.28
CA LEU A 153 15.87 -15.81 -0.32
C LEU A 153 16.87 -15.15 -1.27
N ALA A 154 16.42 -14.72 -2.45
CA ALA A 154 17.26 -14.01 -3.40
C ALA A 154 17.78 -12.65 -2.87
N ALA A 155 16.98 -11.97 -2.05
CA ALA A 155 17.33 -10.68 -1.43
C ALA A 155 18.15 -10.84 -0.12
N GLN A 156 18.31 -12.05 0.42
CA GLN A 156 18.87 -12.29 1.74
C GLN A 156 20.26 -11.66 1.94
N SER A 157 21.17 -11.82 0.98
CA SER A 157 22.52 -11.27 1.07
C SER A 157 22.52 -9.72 1.09
N SER A 158 21.66 -9.11 0.29
CA SER A 158 21.50 -7.64 0.27
C SER A 158 20.95 -7.12 1.60
N LEU A 159 19.95 -7.80 2.16
CA LEU A 159 19.40 -7.47 3.48
C LEU A 159 20.44 -7.61 4.57
N THR A 160 21.23 -8.69 4.58
CA THR A 160 22.33 -8.90 5.55
C THR A 160 23.32 -7.74 5.50
N ASN A 161 23.72 -7.28 4.31
CA ASN A 161 24.65 -6.16 4.16
C ASN A 161 24.04 -4.84 4.67
N VAL A 162 22.73 -4.61 4.45
CA VAL A 162 22.03 -3.43 4.97
C VAL A 162 22.00 -3.47 6.50
N PHE A 163 21.66 -4.61 7.09
CA PHE A 163 21.64 -4.76 8.56
C PHE A 163 23.03 -4.61 9.18
N ALA A 164 24.07 -5.18 8.55
CA ALA A 164 25.44 -4.99 8.99
C ALA A 164 25.85 -3.50 8.97
N GLY A 165 25.53 -2.79 7.89
CA GLY A 165 25.78 -1.35 7.78
C GLY A 165 25.03 -0.52 8.84
N LEU A 166 23.75 -0.85 9.08
CA LEU A 166 22.96 -0.23 10.15
C LEU A 166 23.55 -0.51 11.52
N GLN A 167 23.95 -1.74 11.80
CA GLN A 167 24.54 -2.14 13.07
C GLN A 167 25.83 -1.36 13.33
N ILE A 168 26.74 -1.24 12.34
CA ILE A 168 27.96 -0.44 12.45
C ILE A 168 27.62 1.03 12.73
N ALA A 169 26.64 1.59 12.03
CA ALA A 169 26.24 2.99 12.19
C ALA A 169 25.67 3.28 13.59
N PHE A 170 24.88 2.34 14.17
CA PHE A 170 24.26 2.53 15.48
C PHE A 170 25.17 2.16 16.65
N THR A 171 26.07 1.19 16.49
CA THR A 171 27.01 0.81 17.55
C THR A 171 28.21 1.75 17.67
N GLY A 172 28.46 2.59 16.63
CA GLY A 172 29.60 3.51 16.60
C GLY A 172 30.96 2.80 16.69
N SER A 173 31.00 1.50 16.33
CA SER A 173 32.20 0.67 16.38
C SER A 173 33.31 1.08 15.41
N LEU A 174 32.94 1.85 14.38
CA LEU A 174 33.87 2.44 13.41
C LEU A 174 33.59 3.93 13.28
N ARG A 175 34.59 4.78 13.48
CA ARG A 175 34.51 6.23 13.30
C ARG A 175 35.31 6.66 12.08
N VAL A 176 34.90 7.77 11.48
CA VAL A 176 35.66 8.38 10.38
C VAL A 176 37.02 8.80 10.92
N GLY A 177 38.08 8.16 10.42
CA GLY A 177 39.48 8.37 10.87
C GLY A 177 40.09 7.17 11.58
N ASP A 178 39.32 6.09 11.89
CA ASP A 178 39.87 4.86 12.45
C ASP A 178 40.68 4.09 11.38
N ILE A 179 41.87 3.66 11.78
CA ILE A 179 42.75 2.83 10.93
C ILE A 179 42.30 1.38 11.14
N VAL A 180 41.79 0.75 10.08
CA VAL A 180 41.44 -0.65 10.07
C VAL A 180 42.66 -1.46 9.61
N VAL A 181 43.21 -2.28 10.48
CA VAL A 181 44.35 -3.18 10.19
C VAL A 181 43.79 -4.61 10.01
#